data_3a679abb432e4e4a31d1c9d1cd0002b1
#
_entry.id   3a679abb432e4e4a31d1c9d1cd0002b1
#
_cell.length_a   1.000
_cell.length_b   1.000
_cell.length_c   1.000
_cell.angle_alpha   90.00
_cell.angle_beta   90.00
_cell.angle_gamma   90.00
#
_symmetry.space_group_name_H-M   'P 1'
#
loop_
_entity.id
_entity.type
_entity.pdbx_description
1 polymer ?
#
loop_
_entity_poly.entity_id
_entity_poly.type
_entity_poly.pdbx_seq_one_letter_code
_entity_poly.pdbx_strand_id
1 'polypeptide(L)'
;MTGIPMRSRLVVHLAAATLGTAAPVALVAQDAGVIATRAAGEMVSYTLKSNGSEKTISQLVTPIAVVVPIGERFSFDIATAWARSKVEVKGDPAAPSTISGLTDTQLRGSYVFGEDAVVLTAGVSLPTGQSTANAKQFVAAQSISNDFLLFPIGTMGAGLGATGGIALARPIGAWNVGLGGSYRHSADFAPFEYNDGQKAHYQPGNELRARIGVDRSFGASSAMLGATYSSFGDDKAAGATFNTGNRVVFQGAYATRVRNAGYTLNAWNLTRTNGTRGDGRPAPFENITNVTLSGSFSASGISLEPMLEARHLTRGAVAAGTSSAAEPQGSGQMETAGLRARWNTGRFQVAPGASFSTGKLLAEDLTGWHATLAIRFAP
;
A
#
# COMPACT_ATOMS: atom_id res chain seq x y z
N MET A 1 -15.52 24.36 -43.42
CA MET A 1 -14.96 24.34 -42.04
C MET A 1 -15.70 23.30 -41.30
N THR A 2 -15.21 22.06 -41.34
CA THR A 2 -15.84 20.87 -40.72
C THR A 2 -15.13 20.59 -39.39
N GLY A 3 -15.82 20.85 -38.29
CA GLY A 3 -15.33 20.57 -36.95
C GLY A 3 -15.22 19.06 -36.72
N ILE A 4 -14.04 18.56 -36.42
CA ILE A 4 -13.77 17.19 -35.98
C ILE A 4 -14.26 17.08 -34.54
N PRO A 5 -15.15 16.15 -34.20
CA PRO A 5 -15.55 15.95 -32.81
C PRO A 5 -14.35 15.38 -32.03
N MET A 6 -13.94 16.12 -31.03
CA MET A 6 -12.95 15.70 -30.03
C MET A 6 -13.55 14.55 -29.22
N ARG A 7 -13.27 13.30 -29.62
CA ARG A 7 -13.65 12.10 -28.84
C ARG A 7 -12.83 12.13 -27.55
N SER A 8 -13.50 12.38 -26.45
CA SER A 8 -12.97 12.19 -25.11
C SER A 8 -12.57 10.72 -24.95
N ARG A 9 -11.27 10.42 -25.00
CA ARG A 9 -10.75 9.10 -24.65
C ARG A 9 -11.02 8.86 -23.17
N LEU A 10 -11.90 7.95 -22.90
CA LEU A 10 -12.22 7.49 -21.55
C LEU A 10 -11.01 6.68 -21.05
N VAL A 11 -10.18 7.30 -20.23
CA VAL A 11 -9.07 6.60 -19.58
C VAL A 11 -9.62 5.93 -18.33
N VAL A 12 -9.85 4.62 -18.42
CA VAL A 12 -10.26 3.79 -17.29
C VAL A 12 -9.09 3.69 -16.31
N HIS A 13 -9.13 4.49 -15.26
CA HIS A 13 -8.20 4.36 -14.14
C HIS A 13 -8.63 3.20 -13.25
N LEU A 14 -8.44 1.96 -13.72
CA LEU A 14 -8.46 0.82 -12.81
C LEU A 14 -7.14 0.84 -12.04
N ALA A 15 -7.09 1.64 -10.97
CA ALA A 15 -5.99 1.60 -10.03
C ALA A 15 -5.95 0.19 -9.43
N ALA A 16 -5.03 -0.64 -9.91
CA ALA A 16 -4.66 -1.87 -9.24
C ALA A 16 -3.91 -1.48 -7.95
N ALA A 17 -4.68 -1.05 -6.94
CA ALA A 17 -4.16 -0.96 -5.59
C ALA A 17 -3.97 -2.40 -5.10
N THR A 18 -2.79 -2.94 -5.31
CA THR A 18 -2.31 -4.02 -4.46
C THR A 18 -2.13 -3.39 -3.09
N LEU A 19 -2.96 -3.76 -2.12
CA LEU A 19 -2.69 -3.55 -0.71
C LEU A 19 -1.57 -4.50 -0.26
N GLY A 20 -0.39 -4.27 -0.77
CA GLY A 20 0.86 -4.48 -0.10
C GLY A 20 1.43 -3.08 -0.07
N THR A 21 1.26 -2.41 1.04
CA THR A 21 2.02 -1.26 1.56
C THR A 21 2.82 -0.42 0.53
N ALA A 22 2.21 -0.03 -0.58
CA ALA A 22 2.72 1.04 -1.41
C ALA A 22 1.63 2.11 -1.45
N ALA A 23 1.97 3.33 -1.07
CA ALA A 23 1.13 4.49 -1.27
C ALA A 23 0.53 4.43 -2.69
N PRO A 24 -0.74 4.81 -2.91
CA PRO A 24 -1.36 4.70 -4.20
C PRO A 24 -0.51 5.45 -5.22
N VAL A 25 0.23 4.71 -6.04
CA VAL A 25 0.86 5.27 -7.22
C VAL A 25 -0.32 5.61 -8.13
N ALA A 26 -0.72 6.88 -8.13
CA ALA A 26 -1.67 7.37 -9.11
C ALA A 26 -1.05 7.11 -10.49
N LEU A 27 -1.53 6.07 -11.17
CA LEU A 27 -1.23 5.83 -12.58
C LEU A 27 -1.84 7.00 -13.35
N VAL A 28 -1.04 8.01 -13.63
CA VAL A 28 -1.40 9.05 -14.57
C VAL A 28 -1.51 8.37 -15.92
N ALA A 29 -2.63 8.63 -16.63
CA ALA A 29 -2.81 8.21 -18.01
C ALA A 29 -1.54 8.51 -18.81
N GLN A 30 -0.95 7.47 -19.38
CA GLN A 30 0.24 7.60 -20.18
C GLN A 30 -0.17 7.90 -21.62
N ASP A 31 0.43 8.92 -22.20
CA ASP A 31 0.48 9.05 -23.66
C ASP A 31 1.19 7.81 -24.21
N ALA A 32 0.55 7.15 -25.19
CA ALA A 32 1.08 5.93 -25.78
C ALA A 32 2.50 6.19 -26.32
N GLY A 33 3.48 5.42 -25.84
CA GLY A 33 4.85 5.44 -26.34
C GLY A 33 5.91 6.04 -25.41
N VAL A 34 5.56 6.54 -24.22
CA VAL A 34 6.53 7.15 -23.29
C VAL A 34 6.88 6.21 -22.14
N ILE A 35 8.17 5.90 -21.99
CA ILE A 35 8.69 5.19 -20.81
C ILE A 35 8.59 6.15 -19.61
N ALA A 36 7.74 5.82 -18.64
CA ALA A 36 7.63 6.61 -17.42
C ALA A 36 8.61 6.08 -16.37
N THR A 37 9.56 6.93 -15.99
CA THR A 37 10.47 6.68 -14.88
C THR A 37 10.12 7.59 -13.71
N ARG A 38 10.08 7.04 -12.52
CA ARG A 38 9.83 7.79 -11.29
C ARG A 38 10.90 7.45 -10.27
N ALA A 39 11.62 8.44 -9.82
CA ALA A 39 12.49 8.35 -8.67
C ALA A 39 11.78 9.05 -7.50
N ALA A 40 11.82 8.42 -6.35
CA ALA A 40 11.28 8.98 -5.12
C ALA A 40 12.16 8.57 -3.94
N GLY A 41 12.18 9.39 -2.91
CA GLY A 41 12.70 9.06 -1.60
C GLY A 41 11.59 9.26 -0.59
N GLU A 42 11.45 8.33 0.33
CA GLU A 42 10.42 8.37 1.37
C GLU A 42 11.03 7.96 2.70
N MET A 43 10.83 8.76 3.73
CA MET A 43 11.27 8.46 5.07
C MET A 43 10.12 8.66 6.05
N VAL A 44 9.83 7.63 6.82
CA VAL A 44 8.79 7.64 7.85
C VAL A 44 9.39 7.22 9.18
N SER A 45 8.94 7.83 10.27
CA SER A 45 9.34 7.47 11.62
C SER A 45 8.17 7.62 12.57
N TYR A 46 7.93 6.61 13.39
CA TYR A 46 6.95 6.62 14.48
C TYR A 46 7.63 6.30 15.80
N THR A 47 7.28 7.06 16.82
CA THR A 47 7.70 6.84 18.20
C THR A 47 6.49 6.47 19.04
N LEU A 48 6.56 5.32 19.70
CA LEU A 48 5.56 4.78 20.61
C LEU A 48 6.09 4.89 22.04
N LYS A 49 5.29 5.46 22.94
CA LYS A 49 5.66 5.68 24.35
C LYS A 49 4.65 5.03 25.29
N SER A 50 5.12 4.22 26.21
CA SER A 50 4.31 3.59 27.24
C SER A 50 5.14 3.36 28.50
N ASN A 51 4.63 3.78 29.68
CA ASN A 51 5.17 3.42 31.00
C ASN A 51 6.71 3.52 31.14
N GLY A 52 7.31 4.60 30.62
CA GLY A 52 8.76 4.82 30.68
C GLY A 52 9.58 4.12 29.58
N SER A 53 8.94 3.34 28.72
CA SER A 53 9.54 2.79 27.50
C SER A 53 9.24 3.69 26.30
N GLU A 54 10.24 3.88 25.44
CA GLU A 54 10.10 4.64 24.19
C GLU A 54 10.70 3.79 23.07
N LYS A 55 9.87 3.43 22.08
CA LYS A 55 10.23 2.64 20.92
C LYS A 55 10.07 3.48 19.65
N THR A 56 11.14 3.64 18.88
CA THR A 56 11.11 4.34 17.59
C THR A 56 11.26 3.32 16.45
N ILE A 57 10.34 3.39 15.48
CA ILE A 57 10.35 2.57 14.26
C ILE A 57 10.51 3.54 13.09
N SER A 58 11.56 3.38 12.31
CA SER A 58 11.83 4.24 11.15
C SER A 58 12.06 3.41 9.89
N GLN A 59 11.68 3.96 8.74
CA GLN A 59 11.93 3.34 7.44
C GLN A 59 12.31 4.39 6.42
N LEU A 60 13.40 4.15 5.69
CA LEU A 60 13.81 4.89 4.50
C LEU A 60 13.58 4.00 3.29
N VAL A 61 12.92 4.52 2.27
CA VAL A 61 12.58 3.79 1.04
C VAL A 61 12.95 4.60 -0.19
N THR A 62 13.50 3.92 -1.17
CA THR A 62 13.71 4.45 -2.53
C THR A 62 13.02 3.49 -3.51
N PRO A 63 11.78 3.77 -3.91
CA PRO A 63 11.07 2.97 -4.88
C PRO A 63 11.67 3.16 -6.28
N ILE A 64 11.72 2.09 -7.05
CA ILE A 64 12.17 2.05 -8.43
C ILE A 64 11.04 1.39 -9.24
N ALA A 65 10.46 2.15 -10.16
CA ALA A 65 9.41 1.63 -11.03
C ALA A 65 9.62 2.11 -12.46
N VAL A 66 9.45 1.19 -13.40
CA VAL A 66 9.53 1.46 -14.84
C VAL A 66 8.29 0.85 -15.48
N VAL A 67 7.57 1.63 -16.28
CA VAL A 67 6.44 1.18 -17.08
C VAL A 67 6.79 1.37 -18.55
N VAL A 68 6.71 0.29 -19.30
CA VAL A 68 7.03 0.28 -20.74
C VAL A 68 5.77 -0.07 -21.51
N PRO A 69 5.13 0.90 -22.17
CA PRO A 69 4.06 0.60 -23.13
C PRO A 69 4.65 -0.07 -24.38
N ILE A 70 4.04 -1.15 -24.82
CA ILE A 70 4.43 -1.90 -26.03
C ILE A 70 3.25 -1.90 -26.99
N GLY A 71 3.27 -0.97 -27.94
CA GLY A 71 2.11 -0.69 -28.79
C GLY A 71 0.96 -0.07 -28.00
N GLU A 72 -0.26 -0.23 -28.54
CA GLU A 72 -1.47 0.43 -27.97
C GLU A 72 -2.17 -0.39 -26.87
N ARG A 73 -1.86 -1.68 -26.77
CA ARG A 73 -2.65 -2.63 -25.96
C ARG A 73 -1.87 -3.38 -24.90
N PHE A 74 -0.56 -3.38 -24.97
CA PHE A 74 0.28 -4.09 -24.01
C PHE A 74 1.14 -3.13 -23.23
N SER A 75 1.26 -3.33 -21.92
CA SER A 75 2.23 -2.67 -21.06
C SER A 75 2.98 -3.68 -20.22
N PHE A 76 4.24 -3.37 -19.95
CA PHE A 76 5.09 -4.14 -19.07
C PHE A 76 5.61 -3.26 -17.95
N ASP A 77 5.44 -3.70 -16.71
CA ASP A 77 5.84 -2.96 -15.52
C ASP A 77 6.92 -3.74 -14.77
N ILE A 78 7.95 -3.03 -14.30
CA ILE A 78 8.97 -3.54 -13.39
C ILE A 78 8.93 -2.63 -12.16
N ALA A 79 8.82 -3.21 -10.97
CA ALA A 79 8.84 -2.45 -9.73
C ALA A 79 9.65 -3.17 -8.66
N THR A 80 10.50 -2.44 -7.97
CA THR A 80 11.23 -2.86 -6.77
C THR A 80 11.47 -1.64 -5.89
N ALA A 81 12.02 -1.83 -4.70
CA ALA A 81 12.47 -0.73 -3.86
C ALA A 81 13.74 -1.14 -3.12
N TRP A 82 14.58 -0.18 -2.83
CA TRP A 82 15.54 -0.32 -1.76
C TRP A 82 14.93 0.26 -0.49
N ALA A 83 15.01 -0.49 0.63
CA ALA A 83 14.47 -0.05 1.90
C ALA A 83 15.44 -0.34 3.04
N ARG A 84 15.40 0.51 4.08
CA ARG A 84 16.06 0.30 5.36
C ARG A 84 15.09 0.60 6.48
N SER A 85 14.81 -0.40 7.29
CA SER A 85 13.93 -0.29 8.45
C SER A 85 14.72 -0.50 9.73
N LYS A 86 14.47 0.33 10.75
CA LYS A 86 15.19 0.34 12.02
C LYS A 86 14.21 0.45 13.17
N VAL A 87 14.43 -0.32 14.23
CA VAL A 87 13.73 -0.23 15.50
C VAL A 87 14.73 0.04 16.61
N GLU A 88 14.49 1.06 17.39
CA GLU A 88 15.29 1.44 18.58
C GLU A 88 14.38 1.50 19.79
N VAL A 89 14.87 0.97 20.91
CA VAL A 89 14.22 1.10 22.23
C VAL A 89 15.16 1.90 23.11
N LYS A 90 14.66 3.03 23.64
CA LYS A 90 15.45 3.92 24.48
C LYS A 90 15.86 3.24 25.79
N GLY A 91 17.14 3.29 26.09
CA GLY A 91 17.70 2.66 27.30
C GLY A 91 17.97 1.16 27.16
N ASP A 92 17.66 0.53 26.04
CA ASP A 92 18.05 -0.83 25.75
C ASP A 92 19.53 -0.84 25.28
N PRO A 93 20.43 -1.55 25.99
CA PRO A 93 21.83 -1.68 25.58
C PRO A 93 22.00 -2.57 24.36
N ALA A 94 20.99 -3.34 23.96
CA ALA A 94 21.04 -4.12 22.73
C ALA A 94 21.19 -3.21 21.52
N ALA A 95 21.95 -3.65 20.54
CA ALA A 95 22.05 -2.95 19.26
C ALA A 95 20.65 -2.83 18.61
N PRO A 96 20.35 -1.68 17.92
CA PRO A 96 19.08 -1.50 17.27
C PRO A 96 18.83 -2.63 16.25
N SER A 97 17.57 -3.10 16.18
CA SER A 97 17.14 -4.04 15.14
C SER A 97 17.07 -3.31 13.80
N THR A 98 17.80 -3.79 12.80
CA THR A 98 17.82 -3.15 11.47
C THR A 98 17.75 -4.21 10.38
N ILE A 99 16.88 -4.01 9.40
CA ILE A 99 16.80 -4.79 8.16
C ILE A 99 16.90 -3.84 6.98
N SER A 100 17.72 -4.17 5.97
CA SER A 100 17.90 -3.30 4.80
C SER A 100 18.29 -4.11 3.57
N GLY A 101 17.86 -3.69 2.40
CA GLY A 101 18.15 -4.32 1.13
C GLY A 101 17.13 -3.96 0.06
N LEU A 102 17.17 -4.67 -1.05
CA LEU A 102 16.12 -4.62 -2.06
C LEU A 102 14.87 -5.35 -1.54
N THR A 103 13.73 -4.96 -2.04
CA THR A 103 12.49 -5.74 -1.96
C THR A 103 12.40 -6.73 -3.12
N ASP A 104 11.46 -7.64 -3.08
CA ASP A 104 11.18 -8.50 -4.23
C ASP A 104 10.83 -7.67 -5.46
N THR A 105 11.40 -8.07 -6.61
CA THR A 105 11.12 -7.41 -7.88
C THR A 105 9.82 -7.94 -8.46
N GLN A 106 8.86 -7.04 -8.71
CA GLN A 106 7.59 -7.34 -9.36
C GLN A 106 7.73 -7.11 -10.85
N LEU A 107 7.42 -8.12 -11.65
CA LEU A 107 7.26 -8.03 -13.10
C LEU A 107 5.79 -8.23 -13.42
N ARG A 108 5.18 -7.32 -14.20
CA ARG A 108 3.78 -7.43 -14.57
C ARG A 108 3.57 -7.07 -16.02
N GLY A 109 2.85 -7.93 -16.75
CA GLY A 109 2.31 -7.66 -18.07
C GLY A 109 0.82 -7.38 -17.98
N SER A 110 0.33 -6.41 -18.75
CA SER A 110 -1.09 -6.09 -18.88
C SER A 110 -1.46 -5.98 -20.36
N TYR A 111 -2.55 -6.62 -20.75
CA TYR A 111 -3.06 -6.58 -22.11
C TYR A 111 -4.52 -6.11 -22.13
N VAL A 112 -4.81 -5.12 -22.96
CA VAL A 112 -6.14 -4.51 -23.09
C VAL A 112 -6.85 -5.08 -24.33
N PHE A 113 -8.05 -5.64 -24.13
CA PHE A 113 -8.91 -6.16 -25.19
C PHE A 113 -10.04 -5.19 -25.51
N GLY A 114 -10.40 -5.12 -26.78
CA GLY A 114 -11.50 -4.29 -27.25
C GLY A 114 -11.20 -2.80 -27.12
N GLU A 115 -12.24 -2.01 -26.95
CA GLU A 115 -12.17 -0.57 -26.71
C GLU A 115 -12.02 -0.29 -25.20
N ASP A 116 -10.94 -0.80 -24.59
CA ASP A 116 -10.59 -0.63 -23.16
C ASP A 116 -11.57 -1.29 -22.16
N ALA A 117 -12.36 -2.28 -22.64
CA ALA A 117 -13.39 -2.91 -21.82
C ALA A 117 -12.88 -4.06 -20.93
N VAL A 118 -11.82 -4.76 -21.37
CA VAL A 118 -11.26 -5.93 -20.68
C VAL A 118 -9.75 -5.78 -20.56
N VAL A 119 -9.20 -5.99 -19.36
CA VAL A 119 -7.77 -6.01 -19.11
C VAL A 119 -7.39 -7.37 -18.51
N LEU A 120 -6.45 -8.07 -19.13
CA LEU A 120 -5.79 -9.23 -18.56
C LEU A 120 -4.47 -8.81 -17.96
N THR A 121 -4.15 -9.34 -16.78
CA THR A 121 -2.86 -9.10 -16.10
C THR A 121 -2.22 -10.42 -15.73
N ALA A 122 -0.91 -10.49 -15.90
CA ALA A 122 -0.08 -11.57 -15.38
C ALA A 122 1.16 -10.97 -14.73
N GLY A 123 1.58 -11.49 -13.59
CA GLY A 123 2.74 -10.97 -12.87
C GLY A 123 3.50 -12.06 -12.12
N VAL A 124 4.77 -11.79 -11.90
CA VAL A 124 5.68 -12.63 -11.12
C VAL A 124 6.42 -11.77 -10.11
N SER A 125 6.49 -12.24 -8.87
CA SER A 125 7.36 -11.70 -7.83
C SER A 125 8.65 -12.51 -7.81
N LEU A 126 9.78 -11.89 -8.11
CA LEU A 126 11.09 -12.54 -8.07
C LEU A 126 11.71 -12.33 -6.67
N PRO A 127 12.34 -13.37 -6.07
CA PRO A 127 12.91 -13.31 -4.72
C PRO A 127 14.26 -12.57 -4.71
N THR A 128 14.25 -11.31 -5.13
CA THR A 128 15.41 -10.42 -5.12
C THR A 128 15.56 -9.68 -3.80
N GLY A 129 14.52 -9.72 -2.98
CA GLY A 129 14.44 -9.07 -1.68
C GLY A 129 15.07 -9.89 -0.56
N GLN A 130 15.24 -9.23 0.59
CA GLN A 130 15.65 -9.92 1.80
C GLN A 130 14.44 -10.60 2.46
N SER A 131 14.14 -11.82 2.00
CA SER A 131 13.02 -12.62 2.51
C SER A 131 13.30 -13.29 3.85
N THR A 132 14.59 -13.41 4.26
CA THR A 132 15.02 -14.06 5.50
C THR A 132 15.57 -13.01 6.48
N ALA A 133 15.02 -12.96 7.69
CA ALA A 133 15.50 -12.14 8.79
C ALA A 133 16.15 -13.03 9.86
N ASN A 134 17.31 -12.66 10.37
CA ASN A 134 17.91 -13.28 11.54
C ASN A 134 17.35 -12.67 12.85
N ALA A 135 17.76 -13.20 14.00
CA ALA A 135 17.26 -12.74 15.30
C ALA A 135 17.46 -11.24 15.54
N LYS A 136 18.54 -10.63 15.03
CA LYS A 136 18.81 -9.18 15.16
C LYS A 136 17.92 -8.31 14.25
N GLN A 137 17.40 -8.86 13.18
CA GLN A 137 16.58 -8.18 12.17
C GLN A 137 15.08 -8.38 12.40
N PHE A 138 14.72 -9.43 13.14
CA PHE A 138 13.34 -9.90 13.28
C PHE A 138 12.38 -8.83 13.80
N VAL A 139 12.79 -8.06 14.83
CA VAL A 139 11.95 -7.01 15.43
C VAL A 139 11.66 -5.90 14.42
N ALA A 140 12.64 -5.52 13.59
CA ALA A 140 12.44 -4.55 12.52
C ALA A 140 11.52 -5.09 11.42
N ALA A 141 11.74 -6.32 10.97
CA ALA A 141 10.91 -6.97 9.96
C ALA A 141 9.44 -7.11 10.41
N GLN A 142 9.21 -7.48 11.66
CA GLN A 142 7.86 -7.58 12.22
C GLN A 142 7.19 -6.21 12.42
N SER A 143 7.94 -5.19 12.83
CA SER A 143 7.36 -3.87 13.14
C SER A 143 6.85 -3.14 11.91
N ILE A 144 7.45 -3.35 10.73
CA ILE A 144 7.02 -2.71 9.47
C ILE A 144 5.77 -3.33 8.86
N SER A 145 5.38 -4.54 9.27
CA SER A 145 4.16 -5.21 8.77
C SER A 145 2.86 -4.72 9.42
N ASN A 146 2.91 -3.66 10.25
CA ASN A 146 1.76 -3.12 10.95
C ASN A 146 0.84 -2.34 10.00
N ASP A 147 -0.37 -2.85 9.77
CA ASP A 147 -1.38 -2.26 8.86
C ASP A 147 -1.90 -0.89 9.34
N PHE A 148 -1.82 -0.56 10.64
CA PHE A 148 -2.22 0.74 11.15
C PHE A 148 -1.17 1.82 10.89
N LEU A 149 0.12 1.51 11.03
CA LEU A 149 1.20 2.48 10.80
C LEU A 149 1.45 2.73 9.30
N LEU A 150 1.09 1.81 8.43
CA LEU A 150 1.22 1.91 6.97
C LEU A 150 2.64 2.30 6.51
N PHE A 151 3.64 1.53 6.94
CA PHE A 151 4.98 1.72 6.38
C PHE A 151 4.97 1.53 4.86
N PRO A 152 5.73 2.33 4.10
CA PRO A 152 5.81 2.21 2.64
C PRO A 152 6.16 0.81 2.14
N ILE A 153 6.99 0.09 2.90
CA ILE A 153 7.33 -1.31 2.66
C ILE A 153 6.97 -2.12 3.91
N GLY A 154 5.96 -2.98 3.82
CA GLY A 154 5.52 -3.84 4.93
C GLY A 154 6.26 -5.17 5.01
N THR A 155 7.00 -5.56 3.96
CA THR A 155 7.89 -6.73 3.94
C THR A 155 9.03 -6.51 2.98
N MET A 156 10.24 -6.93 3.35
CA MET A 156 11.42 -6.81 2.49
C MET A 156 11.44 -7.85 1.37
N GLY A 157 10.78 -8.99 1.58
CA GLY A 157 10.62 -10.06 0.59
C GLY A 157 9.68 -11.13 1.09
N ALA A 158 8.96 -11.75 0.17
CA ALA A 158 8.00 -12.82 0.42
C ALA A 158 8.24 -14.04 -0.51
N GLY A 159 9.41 -14.06 -1.15
CA GLY A 159 9.82 -15.14 -2.04
C GLY A 159 9.17 -15.08 -3.43
N LEU A 160 9.26 -16.21 -4.13
CA LEU A 160 8.70 -16.34 -5.48
C LEU A 160 7.17 -16.37 -5.42
N GLY A 161 6.51 -15.62 -6.30
CA GLY A 161 5.06 -15.63 -6.42
C GLY A 161 4.60 -15.39 -7.85
N ALA A 162 3.39 -15.81 -8.17
CA ALA A 162 2.75 -15.56 -9.45
C ALA A 162 1.34 -15.02 -9.24
N THR A 163 0.90 -14.11 -10.09
CA THR A 163 -0.45 -13.52 -10.05
C THR A 163 -1.03 -13.50 -11.45
N GLY A 164 -2.30 -13.87 -11.57
CA GLY A 164 -3.09 -13.71 -12.78
C GLY A 164 -4.40 -13.00 -12.46
N GLY A 165 -4.88 -12.15 -13.36
CA GLY A 165 -6.11 -11.40 -13.11
C GLY A 165 -6.81 -10.94 -14.38
N ILE A 166 -8.09 -10.64 -14.23
CA ILE A 166 -8.96 -10.04 -15.24
C ILE A 166 -9.71 -8.88 -14.63
N ALA A 167 -9.85 -7.81 -15.39
CA ALA A 167 -10.70 -6.68 -15.05
C ALA A 167 -11.59 -6.31 -16.23
N LEU A 168 -12.82 -5.90 -15.92
CA LEU A 168 -13.84 -5.46 -16.86
C LEU A 168 -14.26 -4.05 -16.45
N ALA A 169 -14.43 -3.15 -17.40
CA ALA A 169 -14.99 -1.84 -17.17
C ALA A 169 -16.02 -1.50 -18.26
N ARG A 170 -17.17 -0.96 -17.86
CA ARG A 170 -18.24 -0.58 -18.77
C ARG A 170 -18.94 0.67 -18.31
N PRO A 171 -19.23 1.60 -19.22
CA PRO A 171 -20.17 2.68 -18.94
C PRO A 171 -21.61 2.15 -18.89
N ILE A 172 -22.33 2.51 -17.83
CA ILE A 172 -23.76 2.23 -17.64
C ILE A 172 -24.47 3.54 -17.37
N GLY A 173 -25.05 4.14 -18.40
CA GLY A 173 -25.58 5.50 -18.31
C GLY A 173 -24.50 6.52 -18.02
N ALA A 174 -24.64 7.27 -16.92
CA ALA A 174 -23.66 8.26 -16.48
C ALA A 174 -22.60 7.70 -15.52
N TRP A 175 -22.62 6.40 -15.24
CA TRP A 175 -21.71 5.71 -14.34
C TRP A 175 -20.73 4.83 -15.12
N ASN A 176 -19.50 4.73 -14.65
CA ASN A 176 -18.61 3.66 -15.06
C ASN A 176 -18.64 2.59 -13.98
N VAL A 177 -18.78 1.33 -14.39
CA VAL A 177 -18.79 0.18 -13.48
C VAL A 177 -17.61 -0.71 -13.82
N GLY A 178 -16.83 -1.08 -12.81
CA GLY A 178 -15.68 -1.97 -12.93
C GLY A 178 -15.86 -3.20 -12.07
N LEU A 179 -15.46 -4.36 -12.63
CA LEU A 179 -15.38 -5.64 -11.94
C LEU A 179 -13.98 -6.22 -12.17
N GLY A 180 -13.43 -6.90 -11.18
CA GLY A 180 -12.13 -7.54 -11.31
C GLY A 180 -12.01 -8.79 -10.46
N GLY A 181 -11.18 -9.72 -10.92
CA GLY A 181 -10.78 -10.90 -10.17
C GLY A 181 -9.32 -11.20 -10.38
N SER A 182 -8.64 -11.70 -9.35
CA SER A 182 -7.26 -12.15 -9.48
C SER A 182 -6.97 -13.29 -8.52
N TYR A 183 -6.03 -14.13 -8.92
CA TYR A 183 -5.48 -15.20 -8.11
C TYR A 183 -3.98 -15.01 -7.96
N ARG A 184 -3.47 -15.18 -6.73
CA ARG A 184 -2.05 -15.13 -6.40
C ARG A 184 -1.64 -16.46 -5.76
N HIS A 185 -0.57 -17.03 -6.30
CA HIS A 185 0.15 -18.15 -5.71
C HIS A 185 1.48 -17.64 -5.14
N SER A 186 1.84 -18.08 -3.94
CA SER A 186 3.13 -17.80 -3.29
C SER A 186 3.85 -19.10 -3.04
N ALA A 187 5.11 -19.18 -3.42
CA ALA A 187 5.97 -20.33 -3.12
C ALA A 187 6.44 -20.30 -1.67
N ASP A 188 6.96 -21.43 -1.22
CA ASP A 188 7.64 -21.55 0.07
C ASP A 188 8.89 -20.63 0.11
N PHE A 189 9.13 -20.01 1.27
CA PHE A 189 10.35 -19.27 1.56
C PHE A 189 10.70 -19.38 3.06
N ALA A 190 11.86 -18.88 3.45
CA ALA A 190 12.29 -18.88 4.84
C ALA A 190 12.29 -17.46 5.41
N PRO A 191 11.25 -17.02 6.14
CA PRO A 191 11.21 -15.68 6.71
C PRO A 191 12.15 -15.46 7.89
N PHE A 192 12.64 -16.52 8.52
CA PHE A 192 13.49 -16.43 9.69
C PHE A 192 14.61 -17.46 9.68
N GLU A 193 15.81 -17.03 10.15
CA GLU A 193 16.96 -17.88 10.38
C GLU A 193 17.35 -17.86 11.86
N TYR A 194 17.39 -19.03 12.47
CA TYR A 194 17.78 -19.21 13.87
C TYR A 194 19.31 -19.03 14.05
N ASN A 195 19.73 -18.86 15.31
CA ASN A 195 21.16 -18.65 15.63
C ASN A 195 22.06 -19.85 15.29
N ASP A 196 21.49 -21.03 15.14
CA ASP A 196 22.19 -22.27 14.72
C ASP A 196 22.24 -22.44 13.20
N GLY A 197 21.73 -21.45 12.43
CA GLY A 197 21.68 -21.46 10.97
C GLY A 197 20.51 -22.24 10.39
N GLN A 198 19.63 -22.83 11.22
CA GLN A 198 18.40 -23.44 10.72
C GLN A 198 17.43 -22.37 10.24
N LYS A 199 16.66 -22.70 9.20
CA LYS A 199 15.69 -21.78 8.60
C LYS A 199 14.27 -22.23 8.89
N ALA A 200 13.43 -21.30 9.32
CA ALA A 200 12.01 -21.51 9.48
C ALA A 200 11.32 -21.40 8.11
N HIS A 201 10.85 -22.51 7.58
CA HIS A 201 10.09 -22.53 6.32
C HIS A 201 8.64 -22.06 6.54
N TYR A 202 8.17 -21.25 5.60
CA TYR A 202 6.83 -20.72 5.59
C TYR A 202 6.28 -20.71 4.17
N GLN A 203 5.12 -21.29 3.98
CA GLN A 203 4.35 -21.25 2.74
C GLN A 203 3.09 -20.42 2.96
N PRO A 204 3.02 -19.20 2.39
CA PRO A 204 1.79 -18.41 2.44
C PRO A 204 0.63 -19.10 1.73
N GLY A 205 -0.56 -18.95 2.25
CA GLY A 205 -1.78 -19.35 1.56
C GLY A 205 -1.98 -18.59 0.25
N ASN A 206 -2.60 -19.24 -0.71
CA ASN A 206 -2.98 -18.60 -1.97
C ASN A 206 -4.04 -17.52 -1.71
N GLU A 207 -4.05 -16.47 -2.51
CA GLU A 207 -5.02 -15.40 -2.42
C GLU A 207 -5.95 -15.40 -3.63
N LEU A 208 -7.27 -15.44 -3.39
CA LEU A 208 -8.31 -15.12 -4.36
C LEU A 208 -8.87 -13.75 -4.03
N ARG A 209 -8.86 -12.83 -5.00
CA ARG A 209 -9.33 -11.46 -4.82
C ARG A 209 -10.44 -11.14 -5.81
N ALA A 210 -11.52 -10.55 -5.31
CA ALA A 210 -12.59 -9.97 -6.12
C ALA A 210 -12.72 -8.48 -5.82
N ARG A 211 -13.04 -7.69 -6.85
CA ARG A 211 -13.20 -6.24 -6.76
C ARG A 211 -14.41 -5.78 -7.55
N ILE A 212 -15.13 -4.82 -7.01
CA ILE A 212 -16.15 -4.03 -7.67
C ILE A 212 -15.88 -2.55 -7.44
N GLY A 213 -16.16 -1.72 -8.42
CA GLY A 213 -16.06 -0.28 -8.31
C GLY A 213 -17.04 0.43 -9.21
N VAL A 214 -17.44 1.63 -8.81
CA VAL A 214 -18.26 2.53 -9.61
C VAL A 214 -17.68 3.93 -9.50
N ASP A 215 -17.68 4.65 -10.61
CA ASP A 215 -17.32 6.07 -10.62
C ASP A 215 -18.24 6.88 -11.52
N ARG A 216 -18.31 8.16 -11.23
CA ARG A 216 -19.07 9.12 -12.02
C ARG A 216 -18.43 10.50 -11.94
N SER A 217 -18.41 11.19 -13.10
CA SER A 217 -18.09 12.61 -13.20
C SER A 217 -19.34 13.43 -13.37
N PHE A 218 -19.43 14.57 -12.67
CA PHE A 218 -20.56 15.51 -12.73
C PHE A 218 -20.03 16.95 -12.63
N GLY A 219 -19.98 17.61 -13.78
CA GLY A 219 -19.39 18.96 -13.88
C GLY A 219 -17.91 18.96 -13.50
N ALA A 220 -17.55 19.80 -12.53
CA ALA A 220 -16.19 19.92 -12.01
C ALA A 220 -15.86 18.91 -10.90
N SER A 221 -16.78 17.98 -10.64
CA SER A 221 -16.64 17.00 -9.55
C SER A 221 -16.62 15.58 -10.07
N SER A 222 -16.03 14.67 -9.29
CA SER A 222 -16.08 13.24 -9.53
C SER A 222 -16.23 12.49 -8.20
N ALA A 223 -16.91 11.35 -8.24
CA ALA A 223 -17.02 10.44 -7.10
C ALA A 223 -16.68 9.03 -7.52
N MET A 224 -16.04 8.28 -6.64
CA MET A 224 -15.70 6.88 -6.80
C MET A 224 -16.03 6.11 -5.52
N LEU A 225 -16.57 4.90 -5.67
CA LEU A 225 -16.76 3.94 -4.60
C LEU A 225 -16.24 2.57 -5.08
N GLY A 226 -15.65 1.81 -4.18
CA GLY A 226 -15.14 0.49 -4.49
C GLY A 226 -15.13 -0.43 -3.27
N ALA A 227 -15.20 -1.72 -3.55
CA ALA A 227 -15.02 -2.77 -2.57
C ALA A 227 -14.07 -3.84 -3.12
N THR A 228 -13.23 -4.37 -2.25
CA THR A 228 -12.32 -5.47 -2.54
C THR A 228 -12.46 -6.52 -1.45
N TYR A 229 -12.66 -7.76 -1.84
CA TYR A 229 -12.63 -8.92 -0.96
C TYR A 229 -11.43 -9.79 -1.32
N SER A 230 -10.62 -10.17 -0.32
CA SER A 230 -9.51 -11.11 -0.45
C SER A 230 -9.74 -12.30 0.47
N SER A 231 -9.82 -13.48 -0.11
CA SER A 231 -9.83 -14.76 0.60
C SER A 231 -8.45 -15.38 0.55
N PHE A 232 -7.96 -15.79 1.71
CA PHE A 232 -6.66 -16.44 1.85
C PHE A 232 -6.84 -17.92 2.16
N GLY A 233 -6.08 -18.75 1.47
CA GLY A 233 -5.90 -20.15 1.83
C GLY A 233 -5.10 -20.29 3.11
N ASP A 234 -4.87 -21.54 3.51
CA ASP A 234 -4.11 -21.83 4.71
C ASP A 234 -2.61 -21.60 4.51
N ASP A 235 -2.01 -20.93 5.46
CA ASP A 235 -0.58 -20.78 5.62
C ASP A 235 0.00 -22.06 6.26
N LYS A 236 1.25 -22.38 5.95
CA LYS A 236 1.98 -23.51 6.55
C LYS A 236 3.32 -23.05 7.09
N ALA A 237 3.59 -23.36 8.36
CA ALA A 237 4.89 -23.10 9.00
C ALA A 237 5.17 -24.14 10.08
N ALA A 238 6.40 -24.68 10.12
CA ALA A 238 6.87 -25.61 11.15
C ALA A 238 5.91 -26.79 11.40
N GLY A 239 5.27 -27.32 10.35
CA GLY A 239 4.31 -28.41 10.44
C GLY A 239 2.89 -28.00 10.89
N ALA A 240 2.67 -26.76 11.25
CA ALA A 240 1.36 -26.21 11.56
C ALA A 240 0.68 -25.63 10.32
N THR A 241 -0.64 -25.74 10.27
CA THR A 241 -1.50 -25.11 9.28
C THR A 241 -2.38 -24.10 9.99
N PHE A 242 -2.46 -22.86 9.47
CA PHE A 242 -3.24 -21.79 10.08
C PHE A 242 -3.75 -20.81 9.03
N ASN A 243 -4.72 -19.97 9.38
CA ASN A 243 -5.32 -18.99 8.48
C ASN A 243 -5.46 -17.65 9.18
N THR A 244 -4.84 -16.60 8.66
CA THR A 244 -4.82 -15.27 9.28
C THR A 244 -6.11 -14.47 9.10
N GLY A 245 -7.12 -15.06 8.46
CA GLY A 245 -8.42 -14.43 8.19
C GLY A 245 -8.48 -13.73 6.84
N ASN A 246 -9.70 -13.48 6.37
CA ASN A 246 -9.97 -12.80 5.11
C ASN A 246 -9.94 -11.28 5.29
N ARG A 247 -9.79 -10.56 4.17
CA ARG A 247 -9.80 -9.09 4.18
C ARG A 247 -10.92 -8.53 3.30
N VAL A 248 -11.57 -7.49 3.82
CA VAL A 248 -12.50 -6.66 3.06
C VAL A 248 -11.98 -5.23 3.09
N VAL A 249 -11.93 -4.57 1.96
CA VAL A 249 -11.58 -3.16 1.87
C VAL A 249 -12.69 -2.42 1.15
N PHE A 250 -13.26 -1.42 1.80
CA PHE A 250 -14.11 -0.42 1.18
C PHE A 250 -13.29 0.85 0.94
N GLN A 251 -13.51 1.50 -0.19
CA GLN A 251 -12.84 2.75 -0.51
C GLN A 251 -13.79 3.70 -1.21
N GLY A 252 -13.64 4.99 -0.95
CA GLY A 252 -14.38 6.05 -1.62
C GLY A 252 -13.51 7.26 -1.83
N ALA A 253 -13.76 7.98 -2.91
CA ALA A 253 -13.13 9.26 -3.18
C ALA A 253 -14.16 10.23 -3.75
N TYR A 254 -14.05 11.48 -3.35
CA TYR A 254 -14.76 12.60 -3.94
C TYR A 254 -13.75 13.69 -4.25
N ALA A 255 -13.73 14.15 -5.49
CA ALA A 255 -12.89 15.25 -5.91
C ALA A 255 -13.74 16.35 -6.53
N THR A 256 -13.41 17.59 -6.26
CA THR A 256 -14.08 18.76 -6.85
C THR A 256 -13.09 19.89 -7.08
N ARG A 257 -13.41 20.76 -8.03
CA ARG A 257 -12.64 21.98 -8.28
C ARG A 257 -13.56 23.19 -8.11
N VAL A 258 -13.12 24.13 -7.28
CA VAL A 258 -13.79 25.40 -7.05
C VAL A 258 -12.81 26.51 -7.43
N ARG A 259 -13.07 27.23 -8.52
CA ARG A 259 -12.13 28.23 -9.08
C ARG A 259 -10.78 27.59 -9.35
N ASN A 260 -9.71 28.09 -8.69
CA ASN A 260 -8.33 27.64 -8.86
C ASN A 260 -7.90 26.60 -7.82
N ALA A 261 -8.79 26.17 -6.97
CA ALA A 261 -8.54 25.21 -5.90
C ALA A 261 -9.19 23.86 -6.21
N GLY A 262 -8.44 22.78 -6.06
CA GLY A 262 -8.94 21.41 -6.06
C GLY A 262 -9.08 20.91 -4.62
N TYR A 263 -10.11 20.14 -4.35
CA TYR A 263 -10.33 19.48 -3.07
C TYR A 263 -10.58 17.99 -3.31
N THR A 264 -10.02 17.15 -2.47
CA THR A 264 -10.22 15.70 -2.55
C THR A 264 -10.47 15.16 -1.15
N LEU A 265 -11.56 14.42 -0.99
CA LEU A 265 -11.86 13.62 0.18
C LEU A 265 -11.67 12.16 -0.20
N ASN A 266 -10.79 11.44 0.51
CA ASN A 266 -10.62 10.01 0.37
C ASN A 266 -10.98 9.34 1.69
N ALA A 267 -11.63 8.19 1.60
CA ALA A 267 -11.89 7.35 2.75
C ALA A 267 -11.68 5.88 2.38
N TRP A 268 -11.13 5.11 3.31
CA TRP A 268 -11.09 3.67 3.16
C TRP A 268 -11.27 2.99 4.52
N ASN A 269 -11.80 1.78 4.47
CA ASN A 269 -11.94 0.91 5.62
C ASN A 269 -11.38 -0.46 5.26
N LEU A 270 -10.48 -0.97 6.08
CA LEU A 270 -9.94 -2.32 5.99
C LEU A 270 -10.46 -3.13 7.18
N THR A 271 -11.10 -4.24 6.89
CA THR A 271 -11.55 -5.21 7.88
C THR A 271 -10.82 -6.53 7.65
N ARG A 272 -10.17 -7.05 8.69
CA ARG A 272 -9.65 -8.42 8.72
C ARG A 272 -10.54 -9.25 9.64
N THR A 273 -11.03 -10.38 9.14
CA THR A 273 -11.83 -11.32 9.96
C THR A 273 -10.95 -12.04 10.97
N ASN A 274 -11.57 -12.66 11.97
CA ASN A 274 -10.85 -13.55 12.87
C ASN A 274 -10.17 -14.67 12.09
N GLY A 275 -9.05 -15.13 12.61
CA GLY A 275 -8.27 -16.23 12.04
C GLY A 275 -7.54 -17.01 13.12
N THR A 276 -6.50 -17.73 12.71
CA THR A 276 -5.57 -18.45 13.58
C THR A 276 -4.14 -18.08 13.24
N ARG A 277 -3.23 -18.19 14.19
CA ARG A 277 -1.78 -17.96 14.04
C ARG A 277 -1.04 -19.27 13.96
N GLY A 278 0.22 -19.23 13.53
CA GLY A 278 1.07 -20.41 13.42
C GLY A 278 1.33 -21.13 14.74
N ASP A 279 1.15 -20.47 15.87
CA ASP A 279 1.22 -21.06 17.22
C ASP A 279 -0.16 -21.60 17.72
N GLY A 280 -1.17 -21.65 16.84
CA GLY A 280 -2.53 -22.11 17.14
C GLY A 280 -3.40 -21.12 17.92
N ARG A 281 -2.88 -19.95 18.32
CA ARG A 281 -3.67 -18.91 18.99
C ARG A 281 -4.60 -18.21 17.99
N PRO A 282 -5.80 -17.78 18.42
CA PRO A 282 -6.67 -16.98 17.57
C PRO A 282 -6.00 -15.67 17.14
N ALA A 283 -6.15 -15.29 15.88
CA ALA A 283 -5.87 -13.96 15.39
C ALA A 283 -7.12 -13.09 15.57
N PRO A 284 -7.02 -11.89 16.18
CA PRO A 284 -8.19 -11.06 16.44
C PRO A 284 -8.72 -10.44 15.14
N PHE A 285 -10.01 -10.12 15.16
CA PHE A 285 -10.61 -9.18 14.22
C PHE A 285 -9.90 -7.82 14.30
N GLU A 286 -9.63 -7.23 13.16
CA GLU A 286 -9.10 -5.87 13.06
C GLU A 286 -9.90 -5.05 12.05
N ASN A 287 -10.19 -3.81 12.42
CA ASN A 287 -10.83 -2.85 11.53
C ASN A 287 -10.04 -1.53 11.58
N ILE A 288 -9.63 -1.05 10.41
CA ILE A 288 -8.93 0.22 10.27
C ILE A 288 -9.73 1.09 9.33
N THR A 289 -10.13 2.27 9.81
CA THR A 289 -10.80 3.30 9.02
C THR A 289 -9.85 4.48 8.85
N ASN A 290 -9.76 5.00 7.65
CA ASN A 290 -8.96 6.18 7.33
C ASN A 290 -9.80 7.17 6.52
N VAL A 291 -9.66 8.45 6.85
CA VAL A 291 -10.25 9.55 6.11
C VAL A 291 -9.18 10.61 5.87
N THR A 292 -9.02 11.04 4.62
CA THR A 292 -8.04 12.04 4.22
C THR A 292 -8.73 13.15 3.43
N LEU A 293 -8.57 14.38 3.87
CA LEU A 293 -8.94 15.59 3.13
C LEU A 293 -7.67 16.26 2.61
N SER A 294 -7.62 16.54 1.31
CA SER A 294 -6.52 17.28 0.70
C SER A 294 -7.03 18.43 -0.16
N GLY A 295 -6.22 19.48 -0.21
CA GLY A 295 -6.41 20.62 -1.11
C GLY A 295 -5.32 20.67 -2.16
N SER A 296 -5.54 21.40 -3.26
CA SER A 296 -4.53 21.73 -4.26
C SER A 296 -4.73 23.17 -4.70
N PHE A 297 -3.73 24.01 -4.47
CA PHE A 297 -3.75 25.45 -4.74
C PHE A 297 -2.54 25.79 -5.61
N SER A 298 -2.78 26.35 -6.78
CA SER A 298 -1.69 26.72 -7.70
C SER A 298 -1.50 28.23 -7.73
N ALA A 299 -0.28 28.70 -7.47
CA ALA A 299 0.12 30.08 -7.56
C ALA A 299 1.56 30.17 -8.13
N SER A 300 1.77 31.03 -9.11
CA SER A 300 3.09 31.34 -9.67
C SER A 300 3.92 30.10 -10.09
N GLY A 301 3.25 29.07 -10.66
CA GLY A 301 3.92 27.86 -11.13
C GLY A 301 4.20 26.81 -10.04
N ILE A 302 3.86 27.11 -8.78
CA ILE A 302 3.95 26.16 -7.67
C ILE A 302 2.54 25.70 -7.29
N SER A 303 2.34 24.40 -7.11
CA SER A 303 1.14 23.81 -6.52
C SER A 303 1.42 23.43 -5.08
N LEU A 304 0.62 23.93 -4.15
CA LEU A 304 0.65 23.56 -2.73
C LEU A 304 -0.51 22.62 -2.44
N GLU A 305 -0.22 21.52 -1.77
CA GLU A 305 -1.16 20.45 -1.50
C GLU A 305 -1.18 20.13 0.02
N PRO A 306 -1.93 20.91 0.83
CA PRO A 306 -2.15 20.58 2.24
C PRO A 306 -3.01 19.31 2.35
N MET A 307 -2.78 18.57 3.44
CA MET A 307 -3.48 17.32 3.75
C MET A 307 -3.77 17.23 5.25
N LEU A 308 -4.97 16.75 5.57
CA LEU A 308 -5.35 16.29 6.90
C LEU A 308 -5.84 14.85 6.80
N GLU A 309 -5.41 14.01 7.72
CA GLU A 309 -5.80 12.60 7.78
C GLU A 309 -6.20 12.24 9.21
N ALA A 310 -7.26 11.44 9.34
CA ALA A 310 -7.66 10.78 10.57
C ALA A 310 -7.73 9.28 10.33
N ARG A 311 -7.11 8.49 11.22
CA ARG A 311 -7.09 7.04 11.16
C ARG A 311 -7.53 6.45 12.50
N HIS A 312 -8.38 5.44 12.44
CA HIS A 312 -8.89 4.74 13.61
C HIS A 312 -8.73 3.23 13.45
N LEU A 313 -8.25 2.57 14.51
CA LEU A 313 -8.13 1.12 14.63
C LEU A 313 -9.08 0.62 15.72
N THR A 314 -9.80 -0.45 15.40
CA THR A 314 -10.47 -1.28 16.41
C THR A 314 -9.93 -2.70 16.30
N ARG A 315 -9.49 -3.25 17.43
CA ARG A 315 -8.99 -4.62 17.54
C ARG A 315 -9.85 -5.40 18.52
N GLY A 316 -10.42 -6.51 18.06
CA GLY A 316 -11.27 -7.37 18.87
C GLY A 316 -10.51 -8.09 19.99
N ALA A 317 -11.25 -8.53 20.99
CA ALA A 317 -10.72 -9.41 22.02
C ALA A 317 -10.42 -10.78 21.43
N VAL A 318 -9.29 -11.37 21.82
CA VAL A 318 -9.04 -12.80 21.65
C VAL A 318 -9.50 -13.49 22.93
N ALA A 319 -10.42 -14.45 22.82
CA ALA A 319 -10.79 -15.27 23.95
C ALA A 319 -9.53 -15.91 24.53
N ALA A 320 -9.33 -15.79 25.84
CA ALA A 320 -8.22 -16.41 26.53
C ALA A 320 -8.29 -17.92 26.31
N GLY A 321 -7.48 -18.43 25.39
CA GLY A 321 -7.16 -19.85 25.34
C GLY A 321 -6.31 -20.20 26.56
N THR A 322 -6.12 -21.46 26.83
CA THR A 322 -5.39 -22.03 27.99
C THR A 322 -3.91 -21.59 28.12
N SER A 323 -3.43 -20.66 27.32
CA SER A 323 -2.08 -20.07 27.32
C SER A 323 -2.12 -18.58 27.64
N SER A 324 -1.46 -18.20 28.63
CA SER A 324 -1.41 -17.10 29.57
C SER A 324 -1.15 -15.66 29.06
N ALA A 325 -1.43 -15.26 27.84
CA ALA A 325 -1.37 -13.86 27.47
C ALA A 325 -2.54 -13.53 26.54
N ALA A 326 -3.61 -12.97 27.10
CA ALA A 326 -4.64 -12.28 26.32
C ALA A 326 -3.94 -11.19 25.51
N GLU A 327 -4.11 -11.23 24.18
CA GLU A 327 -3.68 -10.09 23.37
C GLU A 327 -4.51 -8.87 23.74
N PRO A 328 -3.91 -7.69 23.84
CA PRO A 328 -4.64 -6.51 24.23
C PRO A 328 -5.74 -6.22 23.21
N GLN A 329 -6.97 -6.30 23.69
CA GLN A 329 -8.09 -5.64 23.06
C GLN A 329 -7.81 -4.15 23.14
N GLY A 330 -8.08 -3.41 22.06
CA GLY A 330 -7.85 -1.99 22.11
C GLY A 330 -8.24 -1.28 20.84
N SER A 331 -8.12 0.01 20.92
CA SER A 331 -8.26 0.91 19.78
C SER A 331 -6.98 1.68 19.54
N GLY A 332 -6.85 2.21 18.34
CA GLY A 332 -5.82 3.18 17.98
C GLY A 332 -6.47 4.35 17.26
N GLN A 333 -5.88 5.51 17.40
CA GLN A 333 -6.26 6.69 16.63
C GLN A 333 -5.00 7.46 16.24
N MET A 334 -4.99 8.03 15.06
CA MET A 334 -3.88 8.85 14.58
C MET A 334 -4.43 9.97 13.71
N GLU A 335 -3.95 11.16 13.97
CA GLU A 335 -4.23 12.36 13.22
C GLU A 335 -2.95 12.83 12.56
N THR A 336 -3.03 13.19 11.28
CA THR A 336 -1.86 13.60 10.50
C THR A 336 -2.18 14.91 9.79
N ALA A 337 -1.25 15.85 9.86
CA ALA A 337 -1.27 17.07 9.06
C ALA A 337 -0.02 17.11 8.17
N GLY A 338 -0.19 17.47 6.91
CA GLY A 338 0.90 17.47 5.94
C GLY A 338 0.77 18.55 4.88
N LEU A 339 1.89 18.80 4.22
CA LEU A 339 1.99 19.70 3.09
C LEU A 339 2.94 19.12 2.05
N ARG A 340 2.51 19.14 0.79
CA ARG A 340 3.36 18.86 -0.36
C ARG A 340 3.41 20.09 -1.26
N ALA A 341 4.58 20.42 -1.76
CA ALA A 341 4.75 21.41 -2.82
C ALA A 341 5.12 20.70 -4.12
N ARG A 342 4.66 21.20 -5.27
CA ARG A 342 4.98 20.65 -6.58
C ARG A 342 5.26 21.80 -7.53
N TRP A 343 6.33 21.67 -8.30
CA TRP A 343 6.66 22.62 -9.38
C TRP A 343 7.38 21.92 -10.52
N ASN A 344 7.36 22.53 -11.68
CA ASN A 344 8.10 22.08 -12.85
C ASN A 344 9.37 22.91 -12.99
N THR A 345 10.50 22.25 -13.27
CA THR A 345 11.77 22.88 -13.61
C THR A 345 12.33 22.23 -14.87
N GLY A 346 12.18 22.92 -16.02
CA GLY A 346 12.49 22.34 -17.32
C GLY A 346 11.66 21.07 -17.57
N ARG A 347 12.37 19.95 -17.82
CA ARG A 347 11.74 18.64 -18.05
C ARG A 347 11.48 17.85 -16.76
N PHE A 348 11.71 18.42 -15.60
CA PHE A 348 11.50 17.74 -14.34
C PHE A 348 10.33 18.33 -13.58
N GLN A 349 9.54 17.47 -12.98
CA GLN A 349 8.61 17.84 -11.95
C GLN A 349 9.17 17.38 -10.60
N VAL A 350 9.27 18.30 -9.65
CA VAL A 350 9.79 18.04 -8.30
C VAL A 350 8.65 18.21 -7.31
N ALA A 351 8.52 17.28 -6.38
CA ALA A 351 7.45 17.30 -5.38
C ALA A 351 7.96 16.82 -4.00
N PRO A 352 8.55 17.72 -3.18
CA PRO A 352 8.79 17.44 -1.77
C PRO A 352 7.50 17.51 -0.97
N GLY A 353 7.43 16.71 0.09
CA GLY A 353 6.32 16.70 1.03
C GLY A 353 6.79 16.35 2.44
N ALA A 354 6.08 16.85 3.43
CA ALA A 354 6.27 16.48 4.83
C ALA A 354 4.93 16.41 5.55
N SER A 355 4.83 15.52 6.53
CA SER A 355 3.69 15.44 7.43
C SER A 355 4.12 15.06 8.84
N PHE A 356 3.28 15.41 9.80
CA PHE A 356 3.43 15.08 11.20
C PHE A 356 2.16 14.38 11.70
N SER A 357 2.36 13.33 12.50
CA SER A 357 1.28 12.50 13.05
C SER A 357 1.34 12.47 14.57
N THR A 358 0.17 12.45 15.20
CA THR A 358 0.02 12.24 16.64
C THR A 358 -1.18 11.38 16.92
N GLY A 359 -1.19 10.69 18.06
CA GLY A 359 -2.31 9.83 18.42
C GLY A 359 -1.96 8.79 19.48
N LYS A 360 -2.66 7.65 19.40
CA LYS A 360 -2.44 6.49 20.27
C LYS A 360 -2.56 5.20 19.45
N LEU A 361 -1.73 4.22 19.78
CA LEU A 361 -1.85 2.87 19.27
C LEU A 361 -1.98 1.92 20.45
N LEU A 362 -3.18 1.36 20.64
CA LEU A 362 -3.53 0.59 21.83
C LEU A 362 -3.34 1.45 23.10
N ALA A 363 -2.41 1.09 23.98
CA ALA A 363 -2.10 1.79 25.21
C ALA A 363 -0.88 2.74 25.09
N GLU A 364 -0.28 2.86 23.91
CA GLU A 364 0.94 3.64 23.67
C GLU A 364 0.61 4.99 23.03
N ASP A 365 1.20 6.09 23.54
CA ASP A 365 1.15 7.37 22.85
C ASP A 365 2.03 7.32 21.61
N LEU A 366 1.48 7.83 20.48
CA LEU A 366 2.11 7.78 19.17
C LEU A 366 2.42 9.19 18.70
N THR A 367 3.65 9.39 18.25
CA THR A 367 4.05 10.56 17.44
C THR A 367 4.81 10.08 16.22
N GLY A 368 4.72 10.80 15.12
CA GLY A 368 5.43 10.41 13.91
C GLY A 368 5.66 11.56 12.95
N TRP A 369 6.55 11.34 11.99
CA TRP A 369 6.75 12.25 10.88
C TRP A 369 7.04 11.45 9.61
N HIS A 370 6.74 12.06 8.49
CA HIS A 370 6.93 11.48 7.17
C HIS A 370 7.45 12.56 6.23
N ALA A 371 8.51 12.27 5.49
CA ALA A 371 9.07 13.14 4.46
C ALA A 371 9.15 12.39 3.13
N THR A 372 8.81 13.07 2.05
CA THR A 372 8.84 12.53 0.69
C THR A 372 9.54 13.48 -0.26
N LEU A 373 10.24 12.92 -1.24
CA LEU A 373 10.73 13.65 -2.40
C LEU A 373 10.42 12.83 -3.64
N ALA A 374 9.56 13.33 -4.50
CA ALA A 374 9.30 12.71 -5.79
C ALA A 374 9.87 13.57 -6.92
N ILE A 375 10.56 12.92 -7.86
CA ILE A 375 11.09 13.54 -9.08
C ILE A 375 10.53 12.74 -10.25
N ARG A 376 9.85 13.41 -11.16
CA ARG A 376 9.33 12.84 -12.40
C ARG A 376 9.99 13.53 -13.58
N PHE A 377 10.48 12.76 -14.53
CA PHE A 377 10.93 13.26 -15.81
C PHE A 377 9.74 13.30 -16.78
N ALA A 378 9.48 14.47 -17.38
CA ALA A 378 8.53 14.66 -18.45
C ALA A 378 9.35 14.95 -19.73
N PRO A 379 9.43 14.01 -20.66
CA PRO A 379 10.23 14.14 -21.88
C PRO A 379 9.72 15.23 -22.83
#